data_c0b29e2367a61b358d5a303df0d066be
#
_entry.id   c0b29e2367a61b358d5a303df0d066be
#
_cell.length_a   1.000
_cell.length_b   1.000
_cell.length_c   1.000
_cell.angle_alpha   90.00
_cell.angle_beta   90.00
_cell.angle_gamma   90.00
#
_symmetry.space_group_name_H-M   'P 1'
#
loop_
_entity.id
_entity.type
_entity.pdbx_description
1 polymer ?
#
loop_
_entity_poly.entity_id
_entity_poly.type
_entity_poly.pdbx_seq_one_letter_code
_entity_poly.pdbx_strand_id
1 'polypeptide(L)'
;MPWLYLFIPSFFPYNSAPLCKPIPKIMGNFFEQFWGTKLRTAAKAFEKNGFDVTICQTVDEARLQILQIIEQEQPKVVSMGDSMSLRKTGVLKDVMAMEGINFINGFDKEKTREERMALRREALMCDLFMTGVNAMTAKGQLVWLDMIGNRIAPVAFGPQTVILVAGRNKLTPNLDEAMSRIRSYAAPLNAIKHTDFKTPCQATATCHDCSSPDRICNSWLIMEKSFPAKRVKLILVDEDLGL
;
A
#
# COMPACT_ATOMS: atom_id res chain seq x y z
N MET A 1 -56.74 -42.56 -9.30
CA MET A 1 -55.53 -42.88 -10.06
C MET A 1 -54.44 -41.99 -9.51
N PRO A 2 -53.40 -42.51 -8.80
CA PRO A 2 -52.34 -41.70 -8.25
C PRO A 2 -51.16 -41.65 -9.21
N TRP A 3 -50.58 -40.50 -9.36
CA TRP A 3 -49.37 -40.26 -10.15
C TRP A 3 -48.14 -40.70 -9.36
N LEU A 4 -47.37 -41.62 -9.94
CA LEU A 4 -46.06 -42.08 -9.45
C LEU A 4 -45.02 -41.01 -9.74
N TYR A 5 -44.40 -40.43 -8.71
CA TYR A 5 -43.16 -39.69 -8.85
C TYR A 5 -41.96 -40.66 -8.84
N LEU A 6 -41.32 -40.79 -9.97
CA LEU A 6 -40.05 -41.46 -10.08
C LEU A 6 -38.92 -40.60 -9.50
N PHE A 7 -38.38 -41.01 -8.36
CA PHE A 7 -37.14 -40.47 -7.80
C PHE A 7 -35.95 -40.98 -8.61
N ILE A 8 -35.22 -40.10 -9.30
CA ILE A 8 -33.93 -40.39 -9.89
C ILE A 8 -32.84 -39.89 -8.93
N PRO A 9 -32.00 -40.74 -8.33
CA PRO A 9 -30.86 -40.28 -7.55
C PRO A 9 -29.73 -39.86 -8.50
N SER A 10 -29.44 -38.57 -8.61
CA SER A 10 -28.24 -38.07 -9.28
C SER A 10 -27.03 -38.23 -8.36
N PHE A 11 -26.36 -39.37 -8.44
CA PHE A 11 -25.00 -39.52 -7.94
C PHE A 11 -24.03 -39.02 -9.01
N PHE A 12 -23.59 -37.76 -8.88
CA PHE A 12 -22.34 -37.29 -9.47
C PHE A 12 -21.28 -37.25 -8.34
N PRO A 13 -20.23 -38.05 -8.41
CA PRO A 13 -19.10 -37.89 -7.50
C PRO A 13 -18.38 -36.60 -7.85
N TYR A 14 -18.48 -35.60 -6.95
CA TYR A 14 -17.69 -34.38 -7.03
C TYR A 14 -16.24 -34.75 -6.74
N ASN A 15 -15.50 -35.08 -7.81
CA ASN A 15 -14.07 -35.36 -7.72
C ASN A 15 -13.35 -34.01 -7.60
N SER A 16 -13.09 -33.57 -6.36
CA SER A 16 -12.35 -32.36 -6.04
C SER A 16 -10.85 -32.54 -6.28
N ALA A 17 -10.46 -32.74 -7.52
CA ALA A 17 -9.08 -32.53 -7.91
C ALA A 17 -8.81 -31.02 -7.91
N PRO A 18 -7.73 -30.51 -7.31
CA PRO A 18 -7.42 -29.09 -7.35
C PRO A 18 -7.24 -28.65 -8.80
N LEU A 19 -8.09 -27.70 -9.22
CA LEU A 19 -8.12 -27.14 -10.59
C LEU A 19 -6.83 -26.37 -10.97
N CYS A 20 -5.89 -26.22 -10.04
CA CYS A 20 -4.64 -25.52 -10.28
C CYS A 20 -3.46 -26.48 -10.07
N LYS A 21 -2.85 -26.92 -11.16
CA LYS A 21 -1.55 -27.61 -11.06
C LYS A 21 -0.51 -26.61 -10.56
N PRO A 22 0.40 -26.98 -9.62
CA PRO A 22 1.50 -26.12 -9.23
C PRO A 22 2.30 -25.70 -10.46
N ILE A 23 2.62 -24.41 -10.57
CA ILE A 23 3.44 -23.84 -11.65
C ILE A 23 4.78 -24.62 -11.66
N PRO A 24 5.22 -25.17 -12.81
CA PRO A 24 6.48 -25.88 -12.87
C PRO A 24 7.64 -25.01 -12.39
N LYS A 25 8.59 -25.57 -11.65
CA LYS A 25 9.75 -24.88 -11.07
C LYS A 25 10.53 -24.01 -12.08
N ILE A 26 10.50 -24.38 -13.36
CA ILE A 26 11.10 -23.62 -14.47
C ILE A 26 10.35 -22.29 -14.72
N MET A 27 9.02 -22.26 -14.64
CA MET A 27 8.25 -21.03 -14.80
C MET A 27 8.43 -20.08 -13.60
N GLY A 28 8.64 -20.57 -12.39
CA GLY A 28 8.96 -19.77 -11.21
C GLY A 28 10.22 -18.91 -11.42
N ASN A 29 11.26 -19.47 -11.97
CA ASN A 29 12.53 -18.76 -12.20
C ASN A 29 12.40 -17.58 -13.19
N PHE A 30 11.58 -17.67 -14.23
CA PHE A 30 11.38 -16.55 -15.17
C PHE A 30 10.60 -15.40 -14.54
N PHE A 31 9.61 -15.68 -13.72
CA PHE A 31 8.85 -14.65 -13.00
C PHE A 31 9.73 -13.94 -11.97
N GLU A 32 10.49 -14.67 -11.18
CA GLU A 32 11.44 -14.12 -10.20
C GLU A 32 12.50 -13.27 -10.90
N GLN A 33 13.07 -13.77 -12.00
CA GLN A 33 14.05 -13.01 -12.77
C GLN A 33 13.46 -11.74 -13.38
N PHE A 34 12.22 -11.78 -13.89
CA PHE A 34 11.53 -10.64 -14.48
C PHE A 34 11.31 -9.55 -13.42
N TRP A 35 10.68 -9.90 -12.30
CA TRP A 35 10.37 -8.91 -11.25
C TRP A 35 11.63 -8.42 -10.56
N GLY A 36 12.55 -9.28 -10.21
CA GLY A 36 13.83 -8.90 -9.64
C GLY A 36 14.61 -7.94 -10.55
N THR A 37 14.57 -8.13 -11.88
CA THR A 37 15.21 -7.21 -12.82
C THR A 37 14.48 -5.88 -12.89
N LYS A 38 13.14 -5.87 -12.92
CA LYS A 38 12.35 -4.64 -12.89
C LYS A 38 12.57 -3.84 -11.61
N LEU A 39 12.56 -4.48 -10.45
CA LEU A 39 12.75 -3.83 -9.16
C LEU A 39 14.16 -3.24 -9.04
N ARG A 40 15.21 -3.96 -9.44
CA ARG A 40 16.59 -3.44 -9.47
C ARG A 40 16.73 -2.24 -10.39
N THR A 41 16.07 -2.25 -11.56
CA THR A 41 16.11 -1.13 -12.49
C THR A 41 15.39 0.10 -11.90
N ALA A 42 14.22 -0.10 -11.31
CA ALA A 42 13.49 0.98 -10.64
C ALA A 42 14.24 1.52 -9.43
N ALA A 43 14.86 0.66 -8.61
CA ALA A 43 15.66 1.06 -7.45
C ALA A 43 16.77 2.04 -7.85
N LYS A 44 17.53 1.74 -8.91
CA LYS A 44 18.56 2.66 -9.44
C LYS A 44 18.01 4.02 -9.85
N ALA A 45 16.79 4.06 -10.42
CA ALA A 45 16.14 5.31 -10.79
C ALA A 45 15.71 6.11 -9.54
N PHE A 46 15.19 5.45 -8.52
CA PHE A 46 14.85 6.06 -7.24
C PHE A 46 16.10 6.57 -6.50
N GLU A 47 17.18 5.79 -6.43
CA GLU A 47 18.44 6.20 -5.83
C GLU A 47 19.01 7.45 -6.52
N LYS A 48 18.98 7.50 -7.87
CA LYS A 48 19.35 8.69 -8.64
C LYS A 48 18.50 9.92 -8.31
N ASN A 49 17.24 9.70 -7.92
CA ASN A 49 16.31 10.74 -7.50
C ASN A 49 16.41 11.05 -5.98
N GLY A 50 17.43 10.56 -5.29
CA GLY A 50 17.73 10.88 -3.90
C GLY A 50 16.96 10.09 -2.87
N PHE A 51 16.22 9.04 -3.25
CA PHE A 51 15.59 8.12 -2.31
C PHE A 51 16.62 7.15 -1.74
N ASP A 52 16.42 6.70 -0.50
CA ASP A 52 17.13 5.57 0.10
C ASP A 52 16.33 4.30 -0.17
N VAL A 53 16.90 3.35 -0.94
CA VAL A 53 16.11 2.23 -1.46
C VAL A 53 16.63 0.90 -0.97
N THR A 54 15.73 0.06 -0.45
CA THR A 54 16.01 -1.33 -0.11
C THR A 54 15.04 -2.25 -0.86
N ILE A 55 15.54 -3.32 -1.46
CA ILE A 55 14.74 -4.38 -2.07
C ILE A 55 14.67 -5.55 -1.11
N CYS A 56 13.48 -5.94 -0.72
CA CYS A 56 13.18 -7.12 0.11
C CYS A 56 12.48 -8.18 -0.74
N GLN A 57 12.83 -9.45 -0.53
CA GLN A 57 12.19 -10.55 -1.24
C GLN A 57 10.81 -10.85 -0.67
N THR A 58 10.65 -10.67 0.65
CA THR A 58 9.44 -11.00 1.39
C THR A 58 8.94 -9.84 2.25
N VAL A 59 7.69 -9.94 2.66
CA VAL A 59 7.07 -9.03 3.64
C VAL A 59 7.80 -9.08 5.00
N ASP A 60 8.29 -10.26 5.40
CA ASP A 60 9.01 -10.43 6.66
C ASP A 60 10.37 -9.72 6.64
N GLU A 61 11.11 -9.80 5.51
CA GLU A 61 12.31 -8.99 5.32
C GLU A 61 12.03 -7.49 5.37
N ALA A 62 10.93 -7.04 4.78
CA ALA A 62 10.50 -5.64 4.85
C ALA A 62 10.20 -5.21 6.28
N ARG A 63 9.57 -6.07 7.11
CA ARG A 63 9.35 -5.81 8.53
C ARG A 63 10.68 -5.63 9.26
N LEU A 64 11.64 -6.54 9.09
CA LEU A 64 12.95 -6.45 9.72
C LEU A 64 13.71 -5.18 9.28
N GLN A 65 13.64 -4.83 8.01
CA GLN A 65 14.25 -3.61 7.49
C GLN A 65 13.66 -2.34 8.13
N ILE A 66 12.33 -2.28 8.32
CA ILE A 66 11.68 -1.14 9.00
C ILE A 66 12.18 -1.03 10.44
N LEU A 67 12.23 -2.15 11.18
CA LEU A 67 12.72 -2.18 12.56
C LEU A 67 14.19 -1.73 12.66
N GLN A 68 15.04 -2.15 11.74
CA GLN A 68 16.42 -1.72 11.64
C GLN A 68 16.54 -0.20 11.39
N ILE A 69 15.71 0.36 10.51
CA ILE A 69 15.67 1.80 10.27
C ILE A 69 15.26 2.54 11.54
N ILE A 70 14.25 2.08 12.26
CA ILE A 70 13.77 2.68 13.51
C ILE A 70 14.88 2.64 14.57
N GLU A 71 15.61 1.53 14.68
CA GLU A 71 16.75 1.39 15.59
C GLU A 71 17.89 2.37 15.25
N GLN A 72 18.14 2.59 13.96
CA GLN A 72 19.18 3.53 13.50
C GLN A 72 18.80 5.00 13.69
N GLU A 73 17.56 5.36 13.37
CA GLU A 73 17.06 6.74 13.43
C GLU A 73 16.67 7.18 14.85
N GLN A 74 16.37 6.23 15.74
CA GLN A 74 16.00 6.46 17.14
C GLN A 74 14.89 7.55 17.32
N PRO A 75 13.79 7.47 16.57
CA PRO A 75 12.73 8.47 16.64
C PRO A 75 12.04 8.42 18.00
N LYS A 76 11.69 9.58 18.56
CA LYS A 76 10.88 9.67 19.78
C LYS A 76 9.38 9.64 19.46
N VAL A 77 9.01 10.21 18.34
CA VAL A 77 7.61 10.29 17.91
C VAL A 77 7.47 9.64 16.54
N VAL A 78 6.62 8.61 16.45
CA VAL A 78 6.36 7.87 15.24
C VAL A 78 4.88 7.93 14.88
N SER A 79 4.56 8.07 13.62
CA SER A 79 3.18 8.00 13.14
C SER A 79 3.07 7.24 11.82
N MET A 80 1.82 7.02 11.40
CA MET A 80 1.54 6.32 10.14
C MET A 80 0.41 6.93 9.33
N GLY A 81 0.46 6.76 8.00
CA GLY A 81 -0.68 6.88 7.11
C GLY A 81 -1.35 5.52 6.85
N ASP A 82 -2.66 5.50 6.60
CA ASP A 82 -3.35 4.24 6.30
C ASP A 82 -2.79 3.61 5.02
N SER A 83 -2.21 2.43 5.16
CA SER A 83 -1.59 1.68 4.08
C SER A 83 -1.75 0.19 4.29
N MET A 84 -2.42 -0.48 3.36
CA MET A 84 -2.54 -1.93 3.39
C MET A 84 -1.18 -2.62 3.22
N SER A 85 -0.26 -2.06 2.44
CA SER A 85 1.10 -2.59 2.29
C SER A 85 1.86 -2.55 3.60
N LEU A 86 1.82 -1.42 4.31
CA LEU A 86 2.46 -1.29 5.62
C LEU A 86 1.82 -2.23 6.66
N ARG A 87 0.48 -2.31 6.69
CA ARG A 87 -0.23 -3.20 7.62
C ARG A 87 0.12 -4.67 7.40
N LYS A 88 0.34 -5.10 6.15
CA LYS A 88 0.68 -6.49 5.82
C LYS A 88 2.05 -6.90 6.39
N THR A 89 2.99 -5.96 6.61
CA THR A 89 4.26 -6.28 7.26
C THR A 89 4.13 -6.67 8.73
N GLY A 90 3.02 -6.30 9.38
CA GLY A 90 2.82 -6.55 10.82
C GLY A 90 3.62 -5.62 11.74
N VAL A 91 4.55 -4.80 11.22
CA VAL A 91 5.48 -3.96 11.98
C VAL A 91 4.80 -2.97 12.94
N LEU A 92 3.56 -2.57 12.67
CA LEU A 92 2.87 -1.60 13.53
C LEU A 92 2.69 -2.11 14.96
N LYS A 93 2.51 -3.41 15.15
CA LYS A 93 2.42 -4.01 16.50
C LYS A 93 3.74 -3.89 17.26
N ASP A 94 4.85 -4.11 16.57
CA ASP A 94 6.18 -4.02 17.15
C ASP A 94 6.47 -2.58 17.57
N VAL A 95 6.24 -1.62 16.67
CA VAL A 95 6.51 -0.20 16.93
C VAL A 95 5.66 0.34 18.08
N MET A 96 4.37 -0.05 18.14
CA MET A 96 3.49 0.33 19.25
C MET A 96 3.92 -0.26 20.61
N ALA A 97 4.65 -1.38 20.59
CA ALA A 97 5.17 -2.03 21.81
C ALA A 97 6.58 -1.57 22.21
N MET A 98 7.26 -0.75 21.39
CA MET A 98 8.59 -0.25 21.68
C MET A 98 8.58 0.76 22.83
N GLU A 99 9.38 0.52 23.85
CA GLU A 99 9.59 1.50 24.92
C GLU A 99 10.31 2.75 24.40
N GLY A 100 9.93 3.91 24.89
CA GLY A 100 10.53 5.20 24.51
C GLY A 100 9.99 5.81 23.19
N ILE A 101 9.11 5.12 22.48
CA ILE A 101 8.43 5.64 21.28
C ILE A 101 7.01 6.10 21.63
N ASN A 102 6.72 7.38 21.36
CA ASN A 102 5.35 7.88 21.34
C ASN A 102 4.74 7.62 19.95
N PHE A 103 3.82 6.64 19.86
CA PHE A 103 3.15 6.29 18.62
C PHE A 103 1.83 7.04 18.45
N ILE A 104 1.78 7.99 17.51
CA ILE A 104 0.57 8.76 17.18
C ILE A 104 -0.29 7.95 16.22
N ASN A 105 -1.40 7.38 16.74
CA ASN A 105 -2.34 6.58 15.95
C ASN A 105 -3.58 7.39 15.52
N GLY A 106 -3.52 8.05 14.37
CA GLY A 106 -4.66 8.77 13.79
C GLY A 106 -5.76 7.88 13.20
N PHE A 107 -5.70 6.54 13.40
CA PHE A 107 -6.66 5.55 12.91
C PHE A 107 -7.24 4.67 14.00
N ASP A 108 -7.08 5.07 15.25
CA ASP A 108 -7.64 4.39 16.42
C ASP A 108 -9.16 4.43 16.36
N LYS A 109 -9.81 3.26 16.37
CA LYS A 109 -11.26 3.13 16.27
C LYS A 109 -11.99 3.50 17.56
N GLU A 110 -11.29 3.48 18.70
CA GLU A 110 -11.85 3.86 20.00
C GLU A 110 -11.98 5.38 20.16
N LYS A 111 -11.30 6.15 19.31
CA LYS A 111 -11.32 7.62 19.32
C LYS A 111 -12.42 8.18 18.41
N THR A 112 -12.93 9.34 18.77
CA THR A 112 -13.89 10.10 17.95
C THR A 112 -13.28 10.52 16.62
N ARG A 113 -14.11 10.97 15.70
CA ARG A 113 -13.65 11.48 14.40
C ARG A 113 -12.75 12.72 14.56
N GLU A 114 -13.14 13.61 15.49
CA GLU A 114 -12.44 14.85 15.81
C GLU A 114 -11.05 14.57 16.40
N GLU A 115 -10.97 13.66 17.37
CA GLU A 115 -9.69 13.22 17.97
C GLU A 115 -8.77 12.59 16.93
N ARG A 116 -9.30 11.68 16.09
CA ARG A 116 -8.49 11.10 15.00
C ARG A 116 -7.99 12.16 14.02
N MET A 117 -8.79 13.20 13.76
CA MET A 117 -8.36 14.29 12.88
C MET A 117 -7.27 15.15 13.54
N ALA A 118 -7.35 15.40 14.84
CA ALA A 118 -6.30 16.10 15.60
C ALA A 118 -4.98 15.31 15.54
N LEU A 119 -5.02 14.00 15.84
CA LEU A 119 -3.84 13.13 15.76
C LEU A 119 -3.22 13.08 14.35
N ARG A 120 -4.04 13.12 13.29
CA ARG A 120 -3.51 13.18 11.91
C ARG A 120 -2.80 14.50 11.59
N ARG A 121 -3.20 15.61 12.22
CA ARG A 121 -2.49 16.87 12.11
C ARG A 121 -1.21 16.85 12.95
N GLU A 122 -1.25 16.29 14.16
CA GLU A 122 -0.08 16.09 15.01
C GLU A 122 0.99 15.22 14.34
N ALA A 123 0.58 14.23 13.56
CA ALA A 123 1.48 13.38 12.76
C ALA A 123 2.41 14.14 11.80
N LEU A 124 2.08 15.39 11.44
CA LEU A 124 2.97 16.25 10.64
C LEU A 124 4.25 16.62 11.39
N MET A 125 4.24 16.57 12.71
CA MET A 125 5.36 16.95 13.58
C MET A 125 6.10 15.74 14.15
N CYS A 126 5.79 14.50 13.71
CA CYS A 126 6.51 13.32 14.16
C CYS A 126 7.92 13.26 13.56
N ASP A 127 8.82 12.55 14.24
CA ASP A 127 10.19 12.35 13.76
C ASP A 127 10.23 11.40 12.56
N LEU A 128 9.42 10.32 12.62
CA LEU A 128 9.36 9.29 11.61
C LEU A 128 7.91 8.99 11.22
N PHE A 129 7.63 9.02 9.92
CA PHE A 129 6.32 8.70 9.36
C PHE A 129 6.37 7.48 8.46
N MET A 130 5.44 6.54 8.64
CA MET A 130 5.36 5.32 7.83
C MET A 130 4.09 5.27 7.00
N THR A 131 4.18 4.92 5.72
CA THR A 131 3.00 4.69 4.90
C THR A 131 3.34 3.83 3.66
N GLY A 132 2.41 3.71 2.73
CA GLY A 132 2.63 3.14 1.40
C GLY A 132 2.45 4.19 0.31
N VAL A 133 2.55 3.74 -0.93
CA VAL A 133 2.31 4.54 -2.13
C VAL A 133 1.19 3.91 -2.97
N ASN A 134 0.46 4.71 -3.75
CA ASN A 134 -0.56 4.17 -4.64
C ASN A 134 0.02 3.60 -5.95
N ALA A 135 1.03 4.26 -6.51
CA ALA A 135 1.79 3.77 -7.65
C ALA A 135 3.21 4.35 -7.64
N MET A 136 4.11 3.70 -8.37
CA MET A 136 5.48 4.15 -8.60
C MET A 136 5.86 3.92 -10.06
N THR A 137 6.76 4.73 -10.60
CA THR A 137 7.18 4.62 -12.00
C THR A 137 8.58 4.02 -12.13
N ALA A 138 8.86 3.39 -13.26
CA ALA A 138 10.20 2.92 -13.61
C ALA A 138 11.24 4.07 -13.73
N LYS A 139 10.78 5.33 -13.80
CA LYS A 139 11.63 6.54 -13.80
C LYS A 139 11.94 7.05 -12.38
N GLY A 140 11.46 6.38 -11.33
CA GLY A 140 11.74 6.74 -9.95
C GLY A 140 10.85 7.88 -9.42
N GLN A 141 9.58 7.90 -9.82
CA GLN A 141 8.57 8.83 -9.32
C GLN A 141 7.56 8.06 -8.45
N LEU A 142 7.13 8.66 -7.36
CA LEU A 142 6.12 8.13 -6.45
C LEU A 142 4.82 8.92 -6.61
N VAL A 143 3.67 8.22 -6.65
CA VAL A 143 2.37 8.83 -6.97
C VAL A 143 1.32 8.43 -5.96
N TRP A 144 0.63 9.43 -5.42
CA TRP A 144 -0.50 9.25 -4.49
C TRP A 144 -1.74 10.01 -4.97
N LEU A 145 -2.89 9.49 -4.56
CA LEU A 145 -4.17 10.16 -4.64
C LEU A 145 -4.89 10.00 -3.29
N ASP A 146 -5.12 11.10 -2.61
CA ASP A 146 -5.62 11.14 -1.24
C ASP A 146 -6.98 11.84 -1.12
N MET A 147 -7.71 11.53 -0.05
CA MET A 147 -8.97 12.18 0.28
C MET A 147 -8.76 13.54 0.93
N ILE A 148 -8.03 13.58 2.04
CA ILE A 148 -7.83 14.77 2.89
C ILE A 148 -6.36 15.19 3.02
N GLY A 149 -5.45 14.50 2.35
CA GLY A 149 -4.03 14.81 2.36
C GLY A 149 -3.24 14.28 3.55
N ASN A 150 -3.86 13.54 4.47
CA ASN A 150 -3.21 13.06 5.70
C ASN A 150 -2.07 12.06 5.50
N ARG A 151 -1.94 11.43 4.32
CA ARG A 151 -0.77 10.64 3.93
C ARG A 151 0.24 11.49 3.18
N ILE A 152 -0.22 12.29 2.23
CA ILE A 152 0.66 13.03 1.32
C ILE A 152 1.33 14.22 1.99
N ALA A 153 0.68 14.89 2.95
CA ALA A 153 1.28 16.02 3.64
C ALA A 153 2.53 15.63 4.46
N PRO A 154 2.51 14.59 5.33
CA PRO A 154 3.72 14.15 6.03
C PRO A 154 4.81 13.60 5.09
N VAL A 155 4.43 13.00 3.97
CA VAL A 155 5.40 12.56 2.95
C VAL A 155 6.07 13.75 2.29
N ALA A 156 5.31 14.80 1.92
CA ALA A 156 5.84 15.99 1.27
C ALA A 156 6.67 16.85 2.22
N PHE A 157 6.18 17.05 3.45
CA PHE A 157 6.82 17.94 4.43
C PHE A 157 6.46 17.51 5.88
N GLY A 158 7.38 17.78 6.83
CA GLY A 158 7.19 17.57 8.27
C GLY A 158 8.22 16.58 8.83
N PRO A 159 7.93 15.29 8.87
CA PRO A 159 8.81 14.26 9.45
C PRO A 159 10.22 14.28 8.87
N GLN A 160 11.23 14.07 9.73
CA GLN A 160 12.63 14.01 9.31
C GLN A 160 12.92 12.76 8.49
N THR A 161 12.25 11.65 8.82
CA THR A 161 12.35 10.38 8.11
C THR A 161 10.97 9.89 7.68
N VAL A 162 10.87 9.44 6.43
CA VAL A 162 9.65 8.83 5.88
C VAL A 162 9.98 7.43 5.38
N ILE A 163 9.29 6.41 5.90
CA ILE A 163 9.40 5.03 5.40
C ILE A 163 8.19 4.72 4.51
N LEU A 164 8.47 4.29 3.29
CA LEU A 164 7.46 3.86 2.32
C LEU A 164 7.60 2.37 2.02
N VAL A 165 6.49 1.62 2.11
CA VAL A 165 6.45 0.21 1.72
C VAL A 165 5.63 0.05 0.45
N ALA A 166 6.23 -0.55 -0.57
CA ALA A 166 5.59 -0.76 -1.86
C ALA A 166 5.84 -2.17 -2.41
N GLY A 167 4.78 -2.88 -2.76
CA GLY A 167 4.88 -4.13 -3.51
C GLY A 167 5.15 -3.90 -5.00
N ARG A 168 5.72 -4.91 -5.66
CA ARG A 168 6.03 -4.92 -7.11
C ARG A 168 4.84 -4.58 -7.99
N ASN A 169 3.62 -4.95 -7.57
CA ASN A 169 2.35 -4.68 -8.28
C ASN A 169 2.05 -3.18 -8.46
N LYS A 170 2.77 -2.29 -7.80
CA LYS A 170 2.60 -0.83 -7.91
C LYS A 170 3.54 -0.18 -8.92
N LEU A 171 4.47 -0.94 -9.48
CA LEU A 171 5.43 -0.43 -10.45
C LEU A 171 4.79 -0.33 -11.83
N THR A 172 4.80 0.87 -12.39
CA THR A 172 4.29 1.22 -13.71
C THR A 172 5.42 1.77 -14.59
N PRO A 173 5.30 1.73 -15.93
CA PRO A 173 6.31 2.25 -16.84
C PRO A 173 6.54 3.76 -16.73
N ASN A 174 5.45 4.54 -16.57
CA ASN A 174 5.48 6.01 -16.61
C ASN A 174 4.38 6.62 -15.73
N LEU A 175 4.34 7.96 -15.68
CA LEU A 175 3.40 8.71 -14.86
C LEU A 175 1.94 8.54 -15.30
N ASP A 176 1.68 8.53 -16.62
CA ASP A 176 0.31 8.39 -17.13
C ASP A 176 -0.29 7.04 -16.74
N GLU A 177 0.51 5.97 -16.83
CA GLU A 177 0.08 4.64 -16.39
C GLU A 177 -0.04 4.55 -14.87
N ALA A 178 0.79 5.25 -14.11
CA ALA A 178 0.66 5.34 -12.66
C ALA A 178 -0.67 6.02 -12.26
N MET A 179 -1.00 7.14 -12.88
CA MET A 179 -2.25 7.85 -12.65
C MET A 179 -3.46 7.03 -13.12
N SER A 180 -3.36 6.37 -14.28
CA SER A 180 -4.38 5.47 -14.79
C SER A 180 -4.62 4.29 -13.84
N ARG A 181 -3.57 3.61 -13.38
CA ARG A 181 -3.65 2.54 -12.38
C ARG A 181 -4.38 3.00 -11.11
N ILE A 182 -4.05 4.19 -10.63
CA ILE A 182 -4.69 4.73 -9.42
C ILE A 182 -6.18 4.98 -9.66
N ARG A 183 -6.56 5.58 -10.78
CA ARG A 183 -7.96 5.87 -11.12
C ARG A 183 -8.77 4.60 -11.44
N SER A 184 -8.18 3.66 -12.18
CA SER A 184 -8.89 2.47 -12.66
C SER A 184 -8.91 1.30 -11.66
N TYR A 185 -7.97 1.26 -10.71
CA TYR A 185 -7.82 0.14 -9.79
C TYR A 185 -7.77 0.57 -8.32
N ALA A 186 -6.73 1.33 -7.91
CA ALA A 186 -6.49 1.56 -6.49
C ALA A 186 -7.59 2.39 -5.81
N ALA A 187 -8.09 3.46 -6.46
CA ALA A 187 -9.12 4.31 -5.88
C ALA A 187 -10.50 3.62 -5.82
N PRO A 188 -11.02 2.97 -6.87
CA PRO A 188 -12.25 2.20 -6.79
C PRO A 188 -12.20 1.10 -5.74
N LEU A 189 -11.12 0.34 -5.69
CA LEU A 189 -10.96 -0.73 -4.71
C LEU A 189 -10.89 -0.21 -3.28
N ASN A 190 -10.22 0.94 -3.06
CA ASN A 190 -10.20 1.60 -1.77
C ASN A 190 -11.59 2.15 -1.38
N ALA A 191 -12.36 2.67 -2.34
CA ALA A 191 -13.73 3.12 -2.09
C ALA A 191 -14.63 1.96 -1.62
N ILE A 192 -14.54 0.80 -2.25
CA ILE A 192 -15.28 -0.42 -1.86
C ILE A 192 -14.96 -0.83 -0.42
N LYS A 193 -13.73 -0.64 0.05
CA LYS A 193 -13.33 -0.92 1.44
C LYS A 193 -14.03 -0.01 2.46
N HIS A 194 -14.46 1.18 2.06
CA HIS A 194 -15.12 2.17 2.92
C HIS A 194 -16.64 2.07 2.81
N THR A 195 -17.25 1.20 3.61
CA THR A 195 -18.69 0.91 3.58
C THR A 195 -19.59 2.10 3.93
N ASP A 196 -19.06 3.08 4.67
CA ASP A 196 -19.79 4.28 5.11
C ASP A 196 -19.89 5.37 4.03
N PHE A 197 -19.15 5.24 2.93
CA PHE A 197 -19.13 6.21 1.84
C PHE A 197 -20.02 5.75 0.68
N LYS A 198 -20.60 6.73 -0.02
CA LYS A 198 -21.47 6.49 -1.18
C LYS A 198 -20.85 7.11 -2.43
N THR A 199 -20.02 6.34 -3.11
CA THR A 199 -19.39 6.76 -4.36
C THR A 199 -19.81 5.83 -5.50
N PRO A 200 -19.98 6.33 -6.76
CA PRO A 200 -20.40 5.48 -7.88
C PRO A 200 -19.47 4.29 -8.12
N CYS A 201 -18.16 4.47 -7.88
CA CYS A 201 -17.18 3.42 -8.11
C CYS A 201 -17.31 2.24 -7.13
N GLN A 202 -18.00 2.38 -6.00
CA GLN A 202 -18.30 1.24 -5.11
C GLN A 202 -19.26 0.25 -5.78
N ALA A 203 -20.23 0.75 -6.56
CA ALA A 203 -21.20 -0.09 -7.24
C ALA A 203 -20.68 -0.66 -8.57
N THR A 204 -19.81 0.07 -9.26
CA THR A 204 -19.39 -0.26 -10.62
C THR A 204 -17.96 -0.75 -10.75
N ALA A 205 -17.16 -0.66 -9.66
CA ALA A 205 -15.71 -0.86 -9.64
C ALA A 205 -14.92 -0.01 -10.67
N THR A 206 -15.57 1.04 -11.22
CA THR A 206 -15.01 1.91 -12.27
C THR A 206 -15.01 3.36 -11.80
N CYS A 207 -13.94 4.11 -12.11
CA CYS A 207 -13.85 5.52 -11.79
C CYS A 207 -14.77 6.34 -12.75
N HIS A 208 -15.63 7.18 -12.17
CA HIS A 208 -16.54 8.07 -12.88
C HIS A 208 -16.12 9.55 -12.79
N ASP A 209 -14.96 9.84 -12.22
CA ASP A 209 -14.52 11.19 -11.86
C ASP A 209 -15.64 12.00 -11.17
N CYS A 210 -16.32 11.38 -10.25
CA CYS A 210 -17.57 11.84 -9.63
C CYS A 210 -17.38 13.10 -8.77
N SER A 211 -18.48 13.82 -8.54
CA SER A 211 -18.61 14.92 -7.57
C SER A 211 -19.31 14.51 -6.28
N SER A 212 -19.27 13.21 -5.91
CA SER A 212 -19.83 12.74 -4.64
C SER A 212 -19.22 13.48 -3.45
N PRO A 213 -20.01 13.86 -2.44
CA PRO A 213 -19.50 14.44 -1.21
C PRO A 213 -18.56 13.48 -0.43
N ASP A 214 -18.71 12.18 -0.69
CA ASP A 214 -17.87 11.12 -0.11
C ASP A 214 -16.65 10.76 -0.97
N ARG A 215 -16.33 11.56 -1.97
CA ARG A 215 -15.19 11.33 -2.87
C ARG A 215 -13.89 11.21 -2.08
N ILE A 216 -13.17 10.08 -2.29
CA ILE A 216 -11.91 9.79 -1.59
C ILE A 216 -10.65 10.08 -2.42
N CYS A 217 -10.80 10.64 -3.62
CA CYS A 217 -9.72 10.86 -4.59
C CYS A 217 -9.64 12.33 -5.00
N ASN A 218 -9.23 13.20 -4.03
CA ASN A 218 -9.29 14.64 -4.16
C ASN A 218 -7.94 15.31 -4.41
N SER A 219 -6.84 14.76 -3.85
CA SER A 219 -5.54 15.44 -3.86
C SER A 219 -4.45 14.52 -4.38
N TRP A 220 -3.75 14.97 -5.43
CA TRP A 220 -2.58 14.28 -5.97
C TRP A 220 -1.30 14.76 -5.32
N LEU A 221 -0.36 13.82 -5.08
CA LEU A 221 1.06 14.10 -4.87
C LEU A 221 1.85 13.28 -5.87
N ILE A 222 2.72 13.95 -6.61
CA ILE A 222 3.75 13.34 -7.44
C ILE A 222 5.08 13.78 -6.85
N MET A 223 5.85 12.82 -6.31
CA MET A 223 7.17 13.09 -5.77
C MET A 223 8.22 12.57 -6.75
N GLU A 224 8.94 13.48 -7.36
CA GLU A 224 9.97 13.15 -8.34
C GLU A 224 11.33 12.86 -7.70
N LYS A 225 11.63 13.56 -6.60
CA LYS A 225 12.91 13.45 -5.89
C LYS A 225 12.70 13.58 -4.38
N SER A 226 13.55 12.90 -3.61
CA SER A 226 13.62 13.11 -2.17
C SER A 226 14.52 14.31 -1.84
N PHE A 227 14.01 15.27 -1.07
CA PHE A 227 14.81 16.36 -0.51
C PHE A 227 14.47 16.54 0.98
N PRO A 228 15.45 16.56 1.87
CA PRO A 228 16.85 16.20 1.65
C PRO A 228 17.04 14.80 1.06
N ALA A 229 18.19 14.57 0.43
CA ALA A 229 18.49 13.23 -0.06
C ALA A 229 18.41 12.19 1.08
N LYS A 230 17.86 11.02 0.78
CA LYS A 230 17.66 9.90 1.73
C LYS A 230 16.65 10.16 2.87
N ARG A 231 15.97 11.30 2.88
CA ARG A 231 14.85 11.53 3.81
C ARG A 231 13.76 10.48 3.65
N VAL A 232 13.47 10.11 2.40
CA VAL A 232 12.47 9.09 2.07
C VAL A 232 13.17 7.76 1.84
N LYS A 233 12.89 6.79 2.71
CA LYS A 233 13.38 5.42 2.67
C LYS A 233 12.30 4.53 2.02
N LEU A 234 12.59 4.03 0.82
CA LEU A 234 11.66 3.24 0.02
C LEU A 234 12.00 1.75 0.12
N ILE A 235 11.11 0.98 0.72
CA ILE A 235 11.21 -0.48 0.82
C ILE A 235 10.36 -1.08 -0.29
N LEU A 236 11.04 -1.61 -1.30
CA LEU A 236 10.45 -2.33 -2.43
C LEU A 236 10.35 -3.81 -2.08
N VAL A 237 9.17 -4.39 -2.16
CA VAL A 237 8.97 -5.82 -1.85
C VAL A 237 8.62 -6.59 -3.12
N ASP A 238 9.33 -7.70 -3.35
CA ASP A 238 9.10 -8.57 -4.52
C ASP A 238 7.86 -9.47 -4.33
N GLU A 239 6.84 -8.90 -3.74
CA GLU A 239 5.51 -9.47 -3.59
C GLU A 239 4.43 -8.44 -3.97
N ASP A 240 3.23 -8.92 -4.26
CA ASP A 240 2.07 -8.07 -4.49
C ASP A 240 1.51 -7.59 -3.14
N LEU A 241 1.57 -6.29 -2.89
CA LEU A 241 1.18 -5.69 -1.61
C LEU A 241 0.17 -4.54 -1.76
N GLY A 242 -0.92 -4.66 -1.02
CA GLY A 242 -1.96 -3.64 -0.96
C GLY A 242 -2.67 -3.42 -2.30
N LEU A 243 -3.19 -2.20 -2.46
CA LEU A 243 -4.00 -1.82 -3.64
C LEU A 243 -3.15 -1.29 -4.76
#